data_59f283b4bf3d03d569e7841e5c09be8d
#
_entry.id   59f283b4bf3d03d569e7841e5c09be8d
#
_cell.length_a   1.000
_cell.length_b   1.000
_cell.length_c   1.000
_cell.angle_alpha   90.00
_cell.angle_beta   90.00
_cell.angle_gamma   90.00
#
_symmetry.space_group_name_H-M   'P 1'
#
loop_
_entity.id
_entity.type
_entity.pdbx_description
1 polymer ?
#
loop_
_entity_poly.entity_id
_entity_poly.type
_entity_poly.pdbx_seq_one_letter_code
_entity_poly.pdbx_strand_id
1 'polypeptide(L)'
;MNVLKSSLLAAAAVWLSAGASVAQAQVRITEIAPWASASSTPYQTDWFELTNFGDTAVNLTGWSMDDNSNGSAKVALTGITSIAAGESVIFTETAASAAFLSTWFGDQAPLGLQIGNYTGKGVGLSQSGDAVNLYNASGELHASLTFGSSEGLTQTFDNSAGLNHTSVSQLSVSGVNGAFAAVNDLVEIGSPGAIAAAVPEPQSYALLLAGLGVFGIIARKRQR
;
A
#
# COMPACT_ATOMS: atom_id res chain seq x y z
N MET A 1 71.67 -3.98 28.48
CA MET A 1 70.53 -3.16 28.96
C MET A 1 69.52 -3.10 27.82
N ASN A 2 68.61 -4.12 27.80
CA ASN A 2 67.68 -4.31 26.71
C ASN A 2 66.34 -3.70 27.11
N VAL A 3 65.90 -2.69 26.36
CA VAL A 3 64.54 -2.10 26.54
C VAL A 3 63.58 -2.83 25.62
N LEU A 4 62.70 -3.64 26.17
CA LEU A 4 61.57 -4.21 25.46
C LEU A 4 60.54 -3.11 25.11
N LYS A 5 60.30 -2.91 23.84
CA LYS A 5 59.18 -2.09 23.36
C LYS A 5 57.94 -2.96 23.23
N SER A 6 57.05 -2.81 24.19
CA SER A 6 55.70 -3.44 24.16
C SER A 6 54.79 -2.67 23.21
N SER A 7 54.45 -3.28 22.08
CA SER A 7 53.47 -2.73 21.15
C SER A 7 52.05 -3.14 21.60
N LEU A 8 51.27 -2.23 22.16
CA LEU A 8 49.84 -2.43 22.39
C LEU A 8 49.11 -2.37 21.04
N LEU A 9 48.59 -3.51 20.58
CA LEU A 9 47.57 -3.56 19.56
C LEU A 9 46.21 -3.25 20.23
N ALA A 10 45.71 -2.06 20.02
CA ALA A 10 44.30 -1.73 20.32
C ALA A 10 43.40 -2.34 19.23
N ALA A 11 42.74 -3.46 19.53
CA ALA A 11 41.68 -4.00 18.69
C ALA A 11 40.40 -3.17 18.93
N ALA A 12 40.09 -2.27 18.02
CA ALA A 12 38.79 -1.60 17.99
C ALA A 12 37.72 -2.60 17.52
N ALA A 13 36.98 -3.18 18.45
CA ALA A 13 35.79 -3.96 18.16
C ALA A 13 34.68 -2.97 17.75
N VAL A 14 34.45 -2.83 16.46
CA VAL A 14 33.26 -2.13 15.92
C VAL A 14 32.07 -3.06 16.12
N TRP A 15 31.25 -2.80 17.13
CA TRP A 15 29.96 -3.41 17.26
C TRP A 15 29.05 -2.85 16.16
N LEU A 16 28.88 -3.58 15.05
CA LEU A 16 27.76 -3.39 14.16
C LEU A 16 26.51 -3.84 14.94
N SER A 17 25.81 -2.91 15.58
CA SER A 17 24.42 -3.12 15.93
C SER A 17 23.64 -3.18 14.63
N ALA A 18 23.45 -4.37 14.07
CA ALA A 18 22.39 -4.62 13.13
C ALA A 18 21.10 -4.34 13.91
N GLY A 19 20.57 -3.13 13.80
CA GLY A 19 19.22 -2.82 14.26
C GLY A 19 18.31 -3.76 13.48
N ALA A 20 17.81 -4.81 14.14
CA ALA A 20 16.69 -5.55 13.61
C ALA A 20 15.56 -4.53 13.47
N SER A 21 15.30 -4.07 12.24
CA SER A 21 14.06 -3.37 11.95
C SER A 21 12.96 -4.34 12.33
N VAL A 22 12.15 -3.97 13.31
CA VAL A 22 10.95 -4.74 13.64
C VAL A 22 10.14 -4.70 12.35
N ALA A 23 9.95 -5.87 11.75
CA ALA A 23 9.07 -6.04 10.61
C ALA A 23 7.71 -5.46 11.00
N GLN A 24 7.36 -4.32 10.42
CA GLN A 24 6.11 -3.64 10.71
C GLN A 24 5.19 -3.88 9.53
N ALA A 25 4.13 -4.64 9.79
CA ALA A 25 3.04 -4.76 8.86
C ALA A 25 2.50 -3.36 8.55
N GLN A 26 2.51 -2.98 7.29
CA GLN A 26 2.20 -1.63 6.87
C GLN A 26 1.15 -1.65 5.77
N VAL A 27 -0.12 -1.81 6.21
CA VAL A 27 -1.25 -1.70 5.29
C VAL A 27 -1.51 -0.24 5.00
N ARG A 28 -1.61 0.10 3.72
CA ARG A 28 -1.90 1.46 3.23
C ARG A 28 -3.03 1.44 2.23
N ILE A 29 -3.71 2.55 2.09
CA ILE A 29 -4.70 2.80 1.05
C ILE A 29 -3.92 3.22 -0.20
N THR A 30 -4.03 2.43 -1.27
CA THR A 30 -3.24 2.62 -2.49
C THR A 30 -4.06 3.13 -3.66
N GLU A 31 -5.36 2.94 -3.64
CA GLU A 31 -6.24 3.41 -4.71
C GLU A 31 -7.65 3.68 -4.17
N ILE A 32 -8.35 4.68 -4.73
CA ILE A 32 -9.72 5.01 -4.35
C ILE A 32 -10.52 5.35 -5.61
N ALA A 33 -11.70 4.74 -5.74
CA ALA A 33 -12.68 4.99 -6.82
C ALA A 33 -14.05 5.35 -6.23
N PRO A 34 -14.32 6.64 -5.98
CA PRO A 34 -15.55 7.09 -5.31
C PRO A 34 -16.72 7.32 -6.28
N TRP A 35 -16.57 7.02 -7.56
CA TRP A 35 -17.52 7.37 -8.63
C TRP A 35 -18.32 6.19 -9.16
N ALA A 36 -17.96 4.97 -8.84
CA ALA A 36 -18.56 3.79 -9.46
C ALA A 36 -20.01 3.55 -9.03
N SER A 37 -20.40 3.88 -7.80
CA SER A 37 -21.79 3.74 -7.33
C SER A 37 -22.74 4.78 -7.95
N ALA A 38 -22.21 5.95 -8.34
CA ALA A 38 -22.98 7.02 -8.97
C ALA A 38 -22.89 7.00 -10.49
N SER A 39 -21.98 6.23 -11.06
CA SER A 39 -21.79 6.09 -12.51
C SER A 39 -22.64 4.93 -13.07
N SER A 40 -22.67 4.82 -14.39
CA SER A 40 -23.28 3.67 -15.08
C SER A 40 -22.34 2.47 -15.21
N THR A 41 -21.35 2.35 -14.35
CA THR A 41 -20.42 1.21 -14.38
C THR A 41 -21.15 -0.11 -14.17
N PRO A 42 -20.75 -1.20 -14.81
CA PRO A 42 -21.42 -2.50 -14.68
C PRO A 42 -21.47 -3.04 -13.26
N TYR A 43 -20.49 -2.70 -12.41
CA TYR A 43 -20.43 -3.19 -11.02
C TYR A 43 -21.08 -2.22 -10.01
N GLN A 44 -21.38 -0.98 -10.39
CA GLN A 44 -22.19 0.01 -9.64
C GLN A 44 -21.84 0.11 -8.14
N THR A 45 -20.56 0.19 -7.81
CA THR A 45 -20.10 0.27 -6.43
C THR A 45 -18.79 1.07 -6.34
N ASP A 46 -18.67 1.90 -5.32
CA ASP A 46 -17.41 2.51 -4.97
C ASP A 46 -16.44 1.45 -4.44
N TRP A 47 -15.15 1.75 -4.52
CA TRP A 47 -14.14 0.83 -4.00
C TRP A 47 -12.85 1.53 -3.61
N PHE A 48 -12.08 0.87 -2.79
CA PHE A 48 -10.71 1.24 -2.48
C PHE A 48 -9.81 0.01 -2.42
N GLU A 49 -8.51 0.23 -2.58
CA GLU A 49 -7.49 -0.80 -2.50
C GLU A 49 -6.63 -0.61 -1.25
N LEU A 50 -6.28 -1.72 -0.63
CA LEU A 50 -5.29 -1.82 0.43
C LEU A 50 -4.09 -2.64 -0.04
N THR A 51 -2.88 -2.13 0.21
CA THR A 51 -1.65 -2.88 -0.03
C THR A 51 -0.85 -3.03 1.27
N ASN A 52 -0.37 -4.23 1.51
CA ASN A 52 0.54 -4.50 2.63
C ASN A 52 2.00 -4.32 2.18
N PHE A 53 2.61 -3.19 2.51
CA PHE A 53 4.01 -2.89 2.22
C PHE A 53 4.99 -3.51 3.23
N GLY A 54 4.49 -4.20 4.24
CA GLY A 54 5.31 -4.94 5.21
C GLY A 54 5.82 -6.26 4.65
N ASP A 55 6.66 -6.93 5.41
CA ASP A 55 7.26 -8.22 5.10
C ASP A 55 6.55 -9.41 5.78
N THR A 56 5.48 -9.13 6.51
CA THR A 56 4.64 -10.13 7.19
C THR A 56 3.18 -9.95 6.82
N ALA A 57 2.41 -11.04 6.85
CA ALA A 57 0.97 -11.00 6.63
C ALA A 57 0.25 -10.22 7.75
N VAL A 58 -0.79 -9.48 7.39
CA VAL A 58 -1.64 -8.73 8.32
C VAL A 58 -3.00 -9.41 8.42
N ASN A 59 -3.45 -9.68 9.65
CA ASN A 59 -4.79 -10.16 9.92
C ASN A 59 -5.78 -8.97 9.91
N LEU A 60 -6.77 -9.01 9.02
CA LEU A 60 -7.83 -8.01 8.90
C LEU A 60 -9.11 -8.35 9.66
N THR A 61 -9.17 -9.49 10.35
CA THR A 61 -10.36 -9.87 11.11
C THR A 61 -10.71 -8.80 12.14
N GLY A 62 -11.93 -8.28 12.09
CA GLY A 62 -12.39 -7.20 12.98
C GLY A 62 -11.99 -5.79 12.57
N TRP A 63 -11.33 -5.63 11.42
CA TRP A 63 -11.08 -4.30 10.87
C TRP A 63 -12.37 -3.69 10.34
N SER A 64 -12.42 -2.37 10.34
CA SER A 64 -13.54 -1.59 9.86
C SER A 64 -13.07 -0.35 9.10
N MET A 65 -13.96 0.24 8.32
CA MET A 65 -13.74 1.51 7.65
C MET A 65 -14.83 2.51 7.99
N ASP A 66 -14.56 3.76 7.75
CA ASP A 66 -15.48 4.89 7.80
C ASP A 66 -15.07 5.88 6.70
N ASP A 67 -16.01 6.70 6.25
CA ASP A 67 -15.77 7.81 5.35
C ASP A 67 -15.35 9.09 6.12
N ASN A 68 -15.57 10.26 5.55
CA ASN A 68 -15.27 11.55 6.19
C ASN A 68 -16.21 11.86 7.38
N SER A 69 -17.22 11.07 7.66
CA SER A 69 -18.19 11.31 8.73
C SER A 69 -17.65 11.10 10.15
N ASN A 70 -16.39 10.64 10.27
CA ASN A 70 -15.63 10.53 11.51
C ASN A 70 -16.21 9.61 12.61
N GLY A 71 -16.46 8.36 12.28
CA GLY A 71 -16.41 7.32 13.28
C GLY A 71 -17.72 7.02 14.01
N SER A 72 -18.86 7.62 13.63
CA SER A 72 -20.15 7.19 14.14
C SER A 72 -20.78 6.04 13.37
N ALA A 73 -20.30 5.78 12.15
CA ALA A 73 -20.88 4.81 11.21
C ALA A 73 -19.87 3.75 10.71
N LYS A 74 -18.84 3.43 11.51
CA LYS A 74 -17.85 2.40 11.13
C LYS A 74 -18.53 1.11 10.70
N VAL A 75 -18.15 0.62 9.51
CA VAL A 75 -18.63 -0.66 8.98
C VAL A 75 -17.49 -1.67 8.89
N ALA A 76 -17.79 -2.93 9.15
CA ALA A 76 -16.79 -3.98 9.11
C ALA A 76 -16.29 -4.22 7.67
N LEU A 77 -15.00 -4.44 7.53
CA LEU A 77 -14.42 -5.04 6.34
C LEU A 77 -14.71 -6.54 6.36
N THR A 78 -15.28 -7.06 5.27
CA THR A 78 -15.69 -8.46 5.17
C THR A 78 -15.19 -9.13 3.89
N GLY A 79 -15.17 -10.46 3.86
CA GLY A 79 -14.74 -11.24 2.69
C GLY A 79 -13.23 -11.51 2.63
N ILE A 80 -12.40 -10.72 3.32
CA ILE A 80 -10.95 -10.90 3.39
C ILE A 80 -10.52 -10.92 4.86
N THR A 81 -9.74 -11.91 5.24
CA THR A 81 -9.26 -12.06 6.63
C THR A 81 -7.77 -11.78 6.78
N SER A 82 -7.02 -11.73 5.68
CA SER A 82 -5.57 -11.51 5.72
C SER A 82 -5.07 -10.90 4.42
N ILE A 83 -4.08 -10.02 4.52
CA ILE A 83 -3.28 -9.52 3.39
C ILE A 83 -1.85 -10.02 3.56
N ALA A 84 -1.34 -10.81 2.61
CA ALA A 84 0.04 -11.27 2.63
C ALA A 84 1.04 -10.11 2.43
N ALA A 85 2.32 -10.35 2.72
CA ALA A 85 3.38 -9.39 2.44
C ALA A 85 3.42 -9.05 0.94
N GLY A 86 3.38 -7.77 0.60
CA GLY A 86 3.37 -7.27 -0.78
C GLY A 86 2.07 -7.47 -1.54
N GLU A 87 1.01 -7.97 -0.91
CA GLU A 87 -0.28 -8.18 -1.55
C GLU A 87 -1.12 -6.90 -1.58
N SER A 88 -1.89 -6.72 -2.67
CA SER A 88 -2.99 -5.77 -2.78
C SER A 88 -4.33 -6.48 -2.75
N VAL A 89 -5.32 -5.89 -2.08
CA VAL A 89 -6.68 -6.40 -1.98
C VAL A 89 -7.69 -5.28 -2.17
N ILE A 90 -8.84 -5.58 -2.77
CA ILE A 90 -9.89 -4.62 -3.09
C ILE A 90 -11.04 -4.75 -2.08
N PHE A 91 -11.60 -3.61 -1.67
CA PHE A 91 -12.87 -3.56 -0.93
C PHE A 91 -13.88 -2.75 -1.71
N THR A 92 -15.00 -3.36 -2.06
CA THR A 92 -16.14 -2.73 -2.74
C THR A 92 -17.23 -2.38 -1.72
N GLU A 93 -18.00 -1.30 -1.94
CA GLU A 93 -19.10 -0.90 -1.05
C GLU A 93 -20.19 -1.98 -0.97
N THR A 94 -20.43 -2.69 -2.07
CA THR A 94 -21.42 -3.77 -2.15
C THR A 94 -20.74 -5.05 -2.65
N ALA A 95 -21.42 -6.19 -2.49
CA ALA A 95 -20.91 -7.48 -2.95
C ALA A 95 -20.98 -7.60 -4.49
N ALA A 96 -20.01 -6.99 -5.17
CA ALA A 96 -19.95 -6.89 -6.64
C ALA A 96 -18.73 -7.57 -7.27
N SER A 97 -18.05 -8.49 -6.58
CA SER A 97 -16.76 -9.07 -6.99
C SER A 97 -16.75 -9.62 -8.42
N ALA A 98 -17.78 -10.38 -8.83
CA ALA A 98 -17.83 -10.97 -10.17
C ALA A 98 -17.96 -9.88 -11.26
N ALA A 99 -18.83 -8.89 -11.05
CA ALA A 99 -19.00 -7.78 -11.99
C ALA A 99 -17.75 -6.89 -12.05
N PHE A 100 -17.11 -6.64 -10.91
CA PHE A 100 -15.83 -5.92 -10.83
C PHE A 100 -14.73 -6.62 -11.62
N LEU A 101 -14.50 -7.92 -11.38
CA LEU A 101 -13.50 -8.69 -12.09
C LEU A 101 -13.76 -8.72 -13.60
N SER A 102 -15.01 -8.96 -14.01
CA SER A 102 -15.39 -8.96 -15.42
C SER A 102 -15.16 -7.57 -16.07
N THR A 103 -15.47 -6.47 -15.39
CA THR A 103 -15.30 -5.13 -15.94
C THR A 103 -13.83 -4.79 -16.10
N TRP A 104 -13.04 -4.95 -15.05
CA TRP A 104 -11.63 -4.55 -15.05
C TRP A 104 -10.73 -5.48 -15.87
N PHE A 105 -10.97 -6.79 -15.82
CA PHE A 105 -10.02 -7.80 -16.34
C PHE A 105 -10.62 -8.71 -17.44
N GLY A 106 -11.94 -8.69 -17.67
CA GLY A 106 -12.57 -9.66 -18.54
C GLY A 106 -12.30 -11.09 -18.05
N ASP A 107 -11.73 -11.92 -18.93
CA ASP A 107 -11.32 -13.30 -18.61
C ASP A 107 -9.88 -13.40 -18.08
N GLN A 108 -9.18 -12.29 -17.88
CA GLN A 108 -7.76 -12.23 -17.51
C GLN A 108 -7.52 -11.74 -16.07
N ALA A 109 -8.46 -11.98 -15.16
CA ALA A 109 -8.32 -11.58 -13.77
C ALA A 109 -7.03 -12.15 -13.14
N PRO A 110 -6.27 -11.36 -12.37
CA PRO A 110 -5.08 -11.84 -11.69
C PRO A 110 -5.41 -13.00 -10.75
N LEU A 111 -4.62 -14.06 -10.81
CA LEU A 111 -4.80 -15.19 -9.90
C LEU A 111 -4.57 -14.75 -8.46
N GLY A 112 -5.56 -15.05 -7.62
CA GLY A 112 -5.46 -14.76 -6.18
C GLY A 112 -5.83 -13.33 -5.78
N LEU A 113 -6.24 -12.45 -6.70
CA LEU A 113 -6.77 -11.14 -6.33
C LEU A 113 -7.98 -11.29 -5.42
N GLN A 114 -7.87 -10.81 -4.19
CA GLN A 114 -8.93 -10.88 -3.20
C GLN A 114 -9.82 -9.64 -3.31
N ILE A 115 -11.14 -9.85 -3.30
CA ILE A 115 -12.14 -8.77 -3.25
C ILE A 115 -13.07 -9.02 -2.08
N GLY A 116 -13.04 -8.09 -1.13
CA GLY A 116 -13.96 -8.01 0.00
C GLY A 116 -14.98 -6.89 -0.18
N ASN A 117 -15.73 -6.59 0.87
CA ASN A 117 -16.69 -5.50 0.86
C ASN A 117 -16.87 -4.81 2.22
N TYR A 118 -17.43 -3.59 2.19
CA TYR A 118 -17.70 -2.73 3.37
C TYR A 118 -19.16 -2.21 3.33
N THR A 119 -20.12 -3.08 3.33
CA THR A 119 -21.54 -2.69 3.22
C THR A 119 -22.07 -2.05 4.51
N GLY A 120 -22.66 -0.86 4.38
CA GLY A 120 -23.27 -0.16 5.52
C GLY A 120 -23.98 1.13 5.12
N LYS A 121 -24.67 1.75 6.08
CA LYS A 121 -25.30 3.05 5.87
C LYS A 121 -24.34 4.18 6.23
N GLY A 122 -24.21 5.17 5.33
CA GLY A 122 -23.47 6.41 5.59
C GLY A 122 -21.95 6.24 5.50
N VAL A 123 -21.47 5.32 4.67
CA VAL A 123 -20.04 5.08 4.42
C VAL A 123 -19.72 4.99 2.93
N GLY A 124 -20.63 5.45 2.07
CA GLY A 124 -20.36 5.58 0.63
C GLY A 124 -19.36 6.71 0.36
N LEU A 125 -18.47 6.50 -0.62
CA LEU A 125 -17.45 7.48 -0.97
C LEU A 125 -18.05 8.57 -1.87
N SER A 126 -17.95 9.85 -1.46
CA SER A 126 -18.53 10.97 -2.18
C SER A 126 -17.66 11.44 -3.35
N GLN A 127 -18.26 11.62 -4.54
CA GLN A 127 -17.58 12.22 -5.68
C GLN A 127 -17.19 13.70 -5.46
N SER A 128 -17.80 14.41 -4.52
CA SER A 128 -17.44 15.80 -4.20
C SER A 128 -16.21 15.93 -3.31
N GLY A 129 -15.59 14.81 -2.95
CA GLY A 129 -14.47 14.71 -2.03
C GLY A 129 -14.87 14.07 -0.71
N ASP A 130 -13.98 13.22 -0.17
CA ASP A 130 -14.23 12.39 1.01
C ASP A 130 -12.93 11.85 1.61
N ALA A 131 -13.02 10.82 2.45
CA ALA A 131 -11.91 10.08 3.00
C ALA A 131 -12.21 8.58 3.09
N VAL A 132 -11.14 7.79 3.13
CA VAL A 132 -11.17 6.40 3.62
C VAL A 132 -10.41 6.36 4.93
N ASN A 133 -11.09 6.02 6.01
CA ASN A 133 -10.51 5.83 7.33
C ASN A 133 -10.56 4.36 7.70
N LEU A 134 -9.42 3.77 8.00
CA LEU A 134 -9.27 2.37 8.39
C LEU A 134 -9.04 2.25 9.89
N TYR A 135 -9.74 1.34 10.51
CA TYR A 135 -9.59 1.04 11.93
C TYR A 135 -9.22 -0.43 12.11
N ASN A 136 -8.26 -0.69 12.98
CA ASN A 136 -7.85 -2.04 13.33
C ASN A 136 -8.92 -2.74 14.22
N ALA A 137 -8.69 -4.00 14.57
CA ALA A 137 -9.61 -4.78 15.41
C ALA A 137 -9.81 -4.19 16.82
N SER A 138 -8.91 -3.35 17.30
CA SER A 138 -9.05 -2.62 18.57
C SER A 138 -9.87 -1.33 18.42
N GLY A 139 -10.28 -0.98 17.19
CA GLY A 139 -11.01 0.26 16.88
C GLY A 139 -10.11 1.50 16.80
N GLU A 140 -8.80 1.33 16.79
CA GLU A 140 -7.82 2.40 16.62
C GLU A 140 -7.66 2.76 15.15
N LEU A 141 -7.52 4.05 14.83
CA LEU A 141 -7.25 4.53 13.47
C LEU A 141 -5.88 4.01 13.01
N HIS A 142 -5.89 3.19 11.97
CA HIS A 142 -4.69 2.60 11.37
C HIS A 142 -4.17 3.43 10.20
N ALA A 143 -5.05 3.86 9.31
CA ALA A 143 -4.73 4.70 8.16
C ALA A 143 -5.90 5.62 7.83
N SER A 144 -5.61 6.78 7.27
CA SER A 144 -6.60 7.74 6.79
C SER A 144 -6.06 8.42 5.53
N LEU A 145 -6.89 8.48 4.48
CA LEU A 145 -6.53 9.13 3.23
C LEU A 145 -7.71 9.92 2.69
N THR A 146 -7.58 11.24 2.65
CA THR A 146 -8.57 12.13 2.04
C THR A 146 -8.33 12.26 0.54
N PHE A 147 -9.38 12.47 -0.21
CA PHE A 147 -9.33 12.75 -1.65
C PHE A 147 -10.28 13.90 -2.01
N GLY A 148 -9.97 14.57 -3.13
CA GLY A 148 -10.75 15.71 -3.63
C GLY A 148 -11.93 15.28 -4.49
N SER A 149 -12.51 16.25 -5.24
CA SER A 149 -13.61 15.97 -6.17
C SER A 149 -13.15 15.15 -7.36
N SER A 150 -13.97 14.15 -7.72
CA SER A 150 -13.86 13.33 -8.93
C SER A 150 -15.09 13.50 -9.85
N GLU A 151 -15.89 14.55 -9.67
CA GLU A 151 -17.09 14.77 -10.48
C GLU A 151 -16.76 14.79 -11.98
N GLY A 152 -17.45 13.93 -12.74
CA GLY A 152 -17.23 13.77 -14.18
C GLY A 152 -15.94 13.05 -14.58
N LEU A 153 -15.20 12.53 -13.63
CA LEU A 153 -13.98 11.76 -13.86
C LEU A 153 -14.26 10.25 -13.78
N THR A 154 -13.46 9.50 -14.51
CA THR A 154 -13.46 8.02 -14.54
C THR A 154 -12.06 7.45 -14.25
N GLN A 155 -11.17 8.28 -13.73
CA GLN A 155 -9.86 7.89 -13.23
C GLN A 155 -9.93 7.74 -11.71
N THR A 156 -9.34 6.69 -11.18
CA THR A 156 -9.19 6.49 -9.73
C THR A 156 -8.18 7.48 -9.16
N PHE A 157 -8.23 7.74 -7.86
CA PHE A 157 -7.15 8.42 -7.14
C PHE A 157 -6.00 7.44 -6.91
N ASP A 158 -4.83 7.77 -7.47
CA ASP A 158 -3.63 6.92 -7.48
C ASP A 158 -2.69 7.26 -6.30
N ASN A 159 -2.61 6.36 -5.34
CA ASN A 159 -1.61 6.33 -4.28
C ASN A 159 -0.85 4.99 -4.31
N SER A 160 -0.62 4.42 -5.50
CA SER A 160 -0.09 3.06 -5.66
C SER A 160 1.28 2.85 -5.03
N ALA A 161 2.10 3.90 -4.88
CA ALA A 161 3.33 3.86 -4.11
C ALA A 161 3.09 3.91 -2.58
N GLY A 162 1.85 4.15 -2.12
CA GLY A 162 1.51 4.25 -0.70
C GLY A 162 2.23 5.39 0.05
N LEU A 163 2.72 6.40 -0.66
CA LEU A 163 3.55 7.48 -0.10
C LEU A 163 2.73 8.58 0.56
N ASN A 164 1.48 8.80 0.10
CA ASN A 164 0.59 9.76 0.70
C ASN A 164 -0.09 9.12 1.92
N HIS A 165 -0.02 9.80 3.06
CA HIS A 165 -0.57 9.30 4.34
C HIS A 165 -1.74 10.12 4.85
N THR A 166 -2.05 11.25 4.20
CA THR A 166 -3.11 12.18 4.65
C THR A 166 -4.05 12.56 3.53
N SER A 167 -3.53 12.77 2.31
CA SER A 167 -4.36 13.17 1.16
C SER A 167 -3.76 12.70 -0.15
N VAL A 168 -4.62 12.40 -1.12
CA VAL A 168 -4.26 12.08 -2.50
C VAL A 168 -5.06 12.98 -3.46
N SER A 169 -4.39 13.49 -4.48
CA SER A 169 -5.01 14.28 -5.55
C SER A 169 -4.60 13.79 -6.93
N GLN A 170 -3.62 12.89 -6.99
CA GLN A 170 -3.18 12.32 -8.26
C GLN A 170 -4.23 11.35 -8.79
N LEU A 171 -4.59 11.52 -10.06
CA LEU A 171 -5.46 10.60 -10.78
C LEU A 171 -4.61 9.57 -11.54
N SER A 172 -5.16 8.38 -11.70
CA SER A 172 -4.56 7.32 -12.49
C SER A 172 -4.41 7.70 -13.95
N VAL A 173 -3.24 7.41 -14.51
CA VAL A 173 -2.91 7.65 -15.91
C VAL A 173 -2.53 6.32 -16.55
N SER A 174 -3.18 5.94 -17.63
CA SER A 174 -2.90 4.66 -18.31
C SER A 174 -1.41 4.52 -18.66
N GLY A 175 -0.82 3.39 -18.28
CA GLY A 175 0.61 3.09 -18.43
C GLY A 175 1.52 3.63 -17.31
N VAL A 176 0.98 4.34 -16.32
CA VAL A 176 1.73 4.85 -15.16
C VAL A 176 1.33 4.04 -13.93
N ASN A 177 2.28 3.66 -13.08
CA ASN A 177 2.08 2.90 -11.84
C ASN A 177 1.21 1.64 -11.98
N GLY A 178 1.21 1.02 -13.14
CA GLY A 178 0.38 -0.15 -13.42
C GLY A 178 -1.06 0.17 -13.86
N ALA A 179 -1.44 1.44 -13.95
CA ALA A 179 -2.80 1.82 -14.34
C ALA A 179 -3.09 1.47 -15.81
N PHE A 180 -4.30 0.99 -16.06
CA PHE A 180 -4.80 0.59 -17.37
C PHE A 180 -6.28 0.98 -17.51
N ALA A 181 -6.79 0.99 -18.73
CA ALA A 181 -8.22 1.13 -18.98
C ALA A 181 -8.92 -0.22 -18.74
N ALA A 182 -10.03 -0.20 -18.02
CA ALA A 182 -10.81 -1.41 -17.75
C ALA A 182 -11.22 -2.10 -19.06
N VAL A 183 -11.11 -3.44 -19.11
CA VAL A 183 -11.26 -4.22 -20.34
C VAL A 183 -12.67 -4.08 -20.93
N ASN A 184 -13.68 -4.09 -20.08
CA ASN A 184 -15.10 -4.00 -20.49
C ASN A 184 -15.75 -2.65 -20.14
N ASP A 185 -14.93 -1.66 -19.75
CA ASP A 185 -15.33 -0.26 -19.60
C ASP A 185 -14.13 0.65 -19.83
N LEU A 186 -13.82 0.92 -21.09
CA LEU A 186 -12.59 1.60 -21.53
C LEU A 186 -12.45 3.05 -21.05
N VAL A 187 -13.48 3.62 -20.43
CA VAL A 187 -13.40 4.98 -19.86
C VAL A 187 -12.89 4.96 -18.43
N GLU A 188 -12.99 3.85 -17.73
CA GLU A 188 -12.44 3.70 -16.39
C GLU A 188 -10.93 3.45 -16.46
N ILE A 189 -10.15 4.23 -15.71
CA ILE A 189 -8.68 4.08 -15.63
C ILE A 189 -8.29 3.95 -14.17
N GLY A 190 -7.56 2.88 -13.87
CA GLY A 190 -7.05 2.57 -12.55
C GLY A 190 -6.01 1.45 -12.60
N SER A 191 -5.56 1.05 -11.42
CA SER A 191 -4.52 0.03 -11.24
C SER A 191 -4.93 -1.09 -10.27
N PRO A 192 -6.20 -1.55 -10.25
CA PRO A 192 -6.66 -2.50 -9.24
C PRO A 192 -5.82 -3.78 -9.25
N GLY A 193 -5.32 -4.17 -8.07
CA GLY A 193 -4.45 -5.33 -7.89
C GLY A 193 -3.01 -5.14 -8.35
N ALA A 194 -2.63 -3.95 -8.83
CA ALA A 194 -1.25 -3.68 -9.21
C ALA A 194 -0.42 -3.36 -7.97
N ILE A 195 0.57 -4.21 -7.67
CA ILE A 195 1.55 -3.92 -6.63
C ILE A 195 2.54 -2.91 -7.19
N ALA A 196 2.52 -1.69 -6.70
CA ALA A 196 3.60 -0.75 -6.98
C ALA A 196 4.91 -1.37 -6.49
N ALA A 197 5.92 -1.44 -7.37
CA ALA A 197 7.22 -1.93 -6.97
C ALA A 197 7.68 -1.15 -5.73
N ALA A 198 7.97 -1.84 -4.64
CA ALA A 198 8.47 -1.21 -3.43
C ALA A 198 9.71 -0.39 -3.80
N VAL A 199 9.64 0.93 -3.65
CA VAL A 199 10.81 1.80 -3.82
C VAL A 199 11.76 1.45 -2.67
N PRO A 200 12.97 0.90 -2.93
CA PRO A 200 13.89 0.57 -1.87
C PRO A 200 14.17 1.82 -1.02
N GLU A 201 13.94 1.72 0.28
CA GLU A 201 14.12 2.86 1.18
C GLU A 201 15.54 3.43 1.06
N PRO A 202 15.73 4.75 1.22
CA PRO A 202 17.07 5.38 1.17
C PRO A 202 18.09 4.72 2.10
N GLN A 203 17.63 4.10 3.19
CA GLN A 203 18.45 3.32 4.12
C GLN A 203 19.08 2.08 3.46
N SER A 204 18.36 1.41 2.54
CA SER A 204 18.90 0.25 1.80
C SER A 204 20.06 0.65 0.91
N TYR A 205 19.98 1.80 0.25
CA TYR A 205 21.09 2.35 -0.53
C TYR A 205 22.25 2.79 0.36
N ALA A 206 21.97 3.41 1.51
CA ALA A 206 22.99 3.82 2.46
C ALA A 206 23.76 2.63 3.03
N LEU A 207 23.08 1.53 3.38
CA LEU A 207 23.69 0.28 3.84
C LEU A 207 24.52 -0.38 2.74
N LEU A 208 24.02 -0.41 1.50
CA LEU A 208 24.77 -0.93 0.36
C LEU A 208 26.06 -0.13 0.13
N LEU A 209 25.99 1.21 0.14
CA LEU A 209 27.15 2.08 -0.02
C LEU A 209 28.12 1.96 1.15
N ALA A 210 27.62 1.86 2.38
CA ALA A 210 28.46 1.62 3.56
C ALA A 210 29.18 0.26 3.47
N GLY A 211 28.48 -0.80 3.05
CA GLY A 211 29.05 -2.12 2.81
C GLY A 211 30.16 -2.09 1.75
N LEU A 212 29.91 -1.47 0.61
CA LEU A 212 30.91 -1.32 -0.46
C LEU A 212 32.13 -0.50 0.00
N GLY A 213 31.91 0.54 0.80
CA GLY A 213 32.98 1.35 1.39
C GLY A 213 33.91 0.52 2.29
N VAL A 214 33.36 -0.34 3.14
CA VAL A 214 34.13 -1.25 4.02
C VAL A 214 34.95 -2.24 3.19
N PHE A 215 34.34 -2.86 2.16
CA PHE A 215 35.06 -3.75 1.25
C PHE A 215 36.22 -3.05 0.53
N GLY A 216 36.05 -1.80 0.08
CA GLY A 216 37.10 -1.00 -0.55
C GLY A 216 38.29 -0.74 0.38
N ILE A 217 38.05 -0.47 1.66
CA ILE A 217 39.11 -0.27 2.68
C ILE A 217 39.88 -1.56 2.94
N ILE A 218 39.18 -2.70 3.06
CA ILE A 218 39.82 -4.00 3.30
C ILE A 218 40.66 -4.43 2.10
N ALA A 219 40.16 -4.27 0.87
CA ALA A 219 40.90 -4.60 -0.34
C ALA A 219 42.18 -3.78 -0.46
N ARG A 220 42.14 -2.48 -0.15
CA ARG A 220 43.33 -1.60 -0.17
C ARG A 220 44.37 -1.96 0.87
N LYS A 221 43.98 -2.48 2.03
CA LYS A 221 44.93 -2.96 3.06
C LYS A 221 45.65 -4.25 2.66
N ARG A 222 45.09 -5.09 1.81
CA ARG A 222 45.69 -6.34 1.34
C ARG A 222 46.75 -6.14 0.22
N GLN A 223 46.76 -4.97 -0.42
CA GLN A 223 47.67 -4.64 -1.50
C GLN A 223 48.91 -3.86 -1.03
N ARG A 224 49.05 -3.60 0.27
CA ARG A 224 50.21 -3.01 0.94
C ARG A 224 50.87 -4.03 1.87
#